data_c8364118ea01eabd2e3547e426fbc971
#
_entry.id   c8364118ea01eabd2e3547e426fbc971
#
_cell.length_a   1.000
_cell.length_b   1.000
_cell.length_c   1.000
_cell.angle_alpha   90.00
_cell.angle_beta   90.00
_cell.angle_gamma   90.00
#
_symmetry.space_group_name_H-M   'P 1'
#
loop_
_entity.id
_entity.type
_entity.pdbx_description
1 polymer ?
#
loop_
_entity_poly.entity_id
_entity_poly.type
_entity_poly.pdbx_seq_one_letter_code
_entity_poly.pdbx_strand_id
1 'polypeptide(L)'
;MKISKKKIARRAESQSTKRKARWPIACPNCGGKVRMTKRAGRTLRFRNIDGLPVPDDLGIPECDQCGEMFMDAAVAARIDKAMHEVYQQDLKTRAQAAIAAIIERGVTQQRVEEVLGLSQGYLSKVRHGSTNVTPLLVSQLWRLSKSPVRQIRELEKYWEHSATMS
;
A
#
# COMPACT_ATOMS: atom_id res chain seq x y z
N MET A 1 7.89 54.42 2.06
CA MET A 1 8.87 53.40 1.61
C MET A 1 8.19 52.05 1.44
N LYS A 2 7.91 51.61 0.21
CA LYS A 2 7.28 50.29 -0.09
C LYS A 2 8.39 49.31 -0.45
N ILE A 3 8.80 48.49 0.51
CA ILE A 3 9.81 47.43 0.26
C ILE A 3 9.11 46.25 -0.40
N SER A 4 9.55 45.95 -1.60
CA SER A 4 8.97 44.98 -2.53
C SER A 4 9.02 43.54 -2.01
N LYS A 5 7.86 42.95 -1.70
CA LYS A 5 7.69 41.54 -1.27
C LYS A 5 8.08 40.51 -2.36
N LYS A 6 8.47 40.95 -3.56
CA LYS A 6 8.86 40.08 -4.70
C LYS A 6 10.30 39.53 -4.63
N LYS A 7 11.18 40.05 -3.77
CA LYS A 7 12.58 39.58 -3.70
C LYS A 7 12.83 38.42 -2.73
N ILE A 8 11.88 38.13 -1.82
CA ILE A 8 12.05 37.06 -0.82
C ILE A 8 11.59 35.69 -1.38
N ALA A 9 10.57 35.66 -2.25
CA ALA A 9 10.09 34.43 -2.87
C ALA A 9 11.06 33.78 -3.85
N ARG A 10 11.92 34.55 -4.52
CA ARG A 10 12.90 34.02 -5.52
C ARG A 10 14.15 33.37 -4.93
N ARG A 11 14.40 33.48 -3.63
CA ARG A 11 15.59 32.91 -2.98
C ARG A 11 15.35 31.51 -2.38
N ALA A 12 14.12 31.05 -2.31
CA ALA A 12 13.76 29.72 -1.79
C ALA A 12 13.65 28.65 -2.89
N GLU A 13 13.59 29.02 -4.17
CA GLU A 13 13.42 28.08 -5.28
C GLU A 13 14.73 27.60 -5.94
N SER A 14 15.91 28.07 -5.54
CA SER A 14 17.14 27.84 -6.30
C SER A 14 18.14 26.86 -5.68
N GLN A 15 17.74 25.92 -4.79
CA GLN A 15 18.68 24.91 -4.28
C GLN A 15 18.08 23.51 -4.17
N SER A 16 17.27 23.08 -5.11
CA SER A 16 17.01 21.65 -5.29
C SER A 16 17.57 21.15 -6.63
N THR A 17 18.84 21.36 -6.87
CA THR A 17 19.54 20.56 -7.88
C THR A 17 19.68 19.15 -7.28
N LYS A 18 18.79 18.25 -7.72
CA LYS A 18 18.81 16.81 -7.45
C LYS A 18 20.14 16.19 -7.85
N ARG A 19 21.17 16.36 -7.02
CA ARG A 19 22.39 15.55 -7.14
C ARG A 19 21.99 14.12 -6.78
N LYS A 20 21.83 13.28 -7.80
CA LYS A 20 21.70 11.83 -7.59
C LYS A 20 22.90 11.41 -6.76
N ALA A 21 22.70 10.89 -5.57
CA ALA A 21 23.78 10.37 -4.76
C ALA A 21 24.52 9.30 -5.58
N ARG A 22 25.81 9.49 -5.78
CA ARG A 22 26.67 8.51 -6.47
C ARG A 22 27.21 7.55 -5.43
N TRP A 23 26.62 6.40 -5.35
CA TRP A 23 27.14 5.30 -4.52
C TRP A 23 28.43 4.74 -5.11
N PRO A 24 29.43 4.34 -4.29
CA PRO A 24 29.43 4.29 -2.81
C PRO A 24 29.73 5.64 -2.14
N ILE A 25 29.23 5.83 -0.91
CA ILE A 25 29.56 6.94 -0.01
C ILE A 25 30.03 6.41 1.34
N ALA A 26 30.73 7.23 2.14
CA ALA A 26 31.08 6.88 3.51
C ALA A 26 29.80 6.87 4.39
N CYS A 27 29.68 5.88 5.26
CA CYS A 27 28.57 5.82 6.22
C CYS A 27 28.77 6.87 7.33
N PRO A 28 27.83 7.78 7.56
CA PRO A 28 27.95 8.78 8.61
C PRO A 28 27.94 8.19 10.03
N ASN A 29 27.38 6.98 10.22
CA ASN A 29 27.27 6.36 11.54
C ASN A 29 28.52 5.58 11.96
N CYS A 30 29.19 4.88 11.03
CA CYS A 30 30.31 3.99 11.38
C CYS A 30 31.56 4.15 10.49
N GLY A 31 31.52 5.01 9.47
CA GLY A 31 32.62 5.20 8.52
C GLY A 31 32.73 4.09 7.44
N GLY A 32 31.95 3.02 7.52
CA GLY A 32 31.88 1.97 6.49
C GLY A 32 31.41 2.50 5.13
N LYS A 33 31.28 1.62 4.14
CA LYS A 33 30.89 2.01 2.78
C LYS A 33 29.42 1.70 2.55
N VAL A 34 28.63 2.71 2.17
CA VAL A 34 27.24 2.53 1.72
C VAL A 34 27.24 2.18 0.24
N ARG A 35 26.67 1.04 -0.10
CA ARG A 35 26.57 0.54 -1.47
C ARG A 35 25.14 0.16 -1.82
N MET A 36 24.82 0.15 -3.12
CA MET A 36 23.57 -0.41 -3.62
C MET A 36 23.58 -1.93 -3.46
N THR A 37 22.75 -2.45 -2.56
CA THR A 37 22.72 -3.88 -2.21
C THR A 37 21.39 -4.48 -2.67
N LYS A 38 21.48 -5.55 -3.45
CA LYS A 38 20.33 -6.42 -3.80
C LYS A 38 20.42 -7.64 -2.89
N ARG A 39 19.30 -7.97 -2.23
CA ARG A 39 19.26 -9.09 -1.29
C ARG A 39 17.95 -9.83 -1.41
N ALA A 40 18.01 -11.10 -1.81
CA ALA A 40 16.87 -11.98 -1.85
C ALA A 40 16.26 -12.22 -0.46
N GLY A 41 14.95 -12.38 -0.40
CA GLY A 41 14.22 -12.64 0.85
C GLY A 41 14.13 -11.45 1.80
N ARG A 42 14.54 -10.25 1.38
CA ARG A 42 14.35 -9.02 2.17
C ARG A 42 12.86 -8.71 2.27
N THR A 43 12.44 -8.24 3.44
CA THR A 43 11.08 -7.74 3.68
C THR A 43 11.12 -6.32 4.22
N LEU A 44 10.11 -5.53 3.90
CA LEU A 44 9.92 -4.20 4.45
C LEU A 44 8.49 -4.00 4.94
N ARG A 45 8.33 -3.14 5.93
CA ARG A 45 7.02 -2.57 6.23
C ARG A 45 6.67 -1.54 5.15
N PHE A 46 5.50 -1.71 4.55
CA PHE A 46 4.99 -0.75 3.58
C PHE A 46 3.52 -0.42 3.89
N ARG A 47 3.24 0.84 4.15
CA ARG A 47 1.93 1.34 4.59
C ARG A 47 1.45 0.60 5.86
N ASN A 48 0.36 -0.16 5.75
CA ASN A 48 -0.27 -0.90 6.87
C ASN A 48 0.07 -2.40 6.87
N ILE A 49 0.99 -2.85 6.02
CA ILE A 49 1.40 -4.26 5.96
C ILE A 49 2.86 -4.38 6.35
N ASP A 50 3.13 -5.22 7.34
CA ASP A 50 4.48 -5.60 7.74
C ASP A 50 4.95 -6.82 6.96
N GLY A 51 6.26 -6.90 6.73
CA GLY A 51 6.88 -8.07 6.13
C GLY A 51 6.59 -8.27 4.63
N LEU A 52 6.22 -7.21 3.90
CA LEU A 52 6.06 -7.32 2.44
C LEU A 52 7.41 -7.67 1.78
N PRO A 53 7.44 -8.66 0.88
CA PRO A 53 8.67 -9.02 0.17
C PRO A 53 9.14 -7.87 -0.71
N VAL A 54 10.42 -7.59 -0.64
CA VAL A 54 11.08 -6.62 -1.53
C VAL A 54 11.49 -7.36 -2.81
N PRO A 55 11.22 -6.82 -4.01
CA PRO A 55 11.72 -7.41 -5.24
C PRO A 55 13.24 -7.63 -5.19
N ASP A 56 13.70 -8.81 -5.56
CA ASP A 56 15.12 -9.21 -5.43
C ASP A 56 16.08 -8.34 -6.27
N ASP A 57 15.57 -7.74 -7.34
CA ASP A 57 16.32 -6.83 -8.21
C ASP A 57 16.36 -5.39 -7.68
N LEU A 58 15.57 -5.06 -6.65
CA LEU A 58 15.51 -3.73 -6.08
C LEU A 58 16.75 -3.44 -5.23
N GLY A 59 17.66 -2.63 -5.77
CA GLY A 59 18.82 -2.16 -5.01
C GLY A 59 18.45 -1.11 -3.97
N ILE A 60 18.83 -1.34 -2.72
CA ILE A 60 18.69 -0.41 -1.59
C ILE A 60 20.09 -0.05 -1.10
N PRO A 61 20.42 1.26 -0.90
CA PRO A 61 21.71 1.64 -0.34
C PRO A 61 21.84 1.18 1.11
N GLU A 62 22.82 0.38 1.41
CA GLU A 62 23.06 -0.19 2.74
C GLU A 62 24.55 -0.15 3.09
N CYS A 63 24.86 0.16 4.34
CA CYS A 63 26.23 0.14 4.85
C CYS A 63 26.72 -1.31 5.00
N ASP A 64 27.92 -1.59 4.50
CA ASP A 64 28.56 -2.91 4.58
C ASP A 64 29.01 -3.31 5.99
N GLN A 65 29.13 -2.37 6.92
CA GLN A 65 29.55 -2.62 8.31
C GLN A 65 28.39 -2.64 9.31
N CYS A 66 27.54 -1.59 9.33
CA CYS A 66 26.48 -1.47 10.33
C CYS A 66 25.09 -1.85 9.80
N GLY A 67 24.93 -2.14 8.51
CA GLY A 67 23.64 -2.52 7.92
C GLY A 67 22.62 -1.37 7.79
N GLU A 68 23.01 -0.13 8.15
CA GLU A 68 22.10 1.02 8.05
C GLU A 68 21.71 1.28 6.61
N MET A 69 20.42 1.50 6.39
CA MET A 69 19.86 1.81 5.07
C MET A 69 19.74 3.32 4.86
N PHE A 70 20.17 3.79 3.70
CA PHE A 70 20.16 5.21 3.35
C PHE A 70 19.18 5.48 2.21
N MET A 71 18.35 6.50 2.39
CA MET A 71 17.34 6.86 1.41
C MET A 71 17.44 8.33 1.03
N ASP A 72 17.87 8.60 -0.21
CA ASP A 72 17.62 9.88 -0.84
C ASP A 72 16.24 9.89 -1.52
N ALA A 73 15.81 11.05 -1.99
CA ALA A 73 14.49 11.19 -2.64
C ALA A 73 14.33 10.28 -3.88
N ALA A 74 15.41 10.03 -4.64
CA ALA A 74 15.37 9.18 -5.83
C ALA A 74 15.26 7.69 -5.46
N VAL A 75 15.99 7.27 -4.43
CA VAL A 75 15.91 5.90 -3.87
C VAL A 75 14.52 5.67 -3.28
N ALA A 76 14.02 6.61 -2.46
CA ALA A 76 12.69 6.52 -1.86
C ALA A 76 11.59 6.38 -2.92
N ALA A 77 11.61 7.21 -3.96
CA ALA A 77 10.62 7.14 -5.04
C ALA A 77 10.67 5.81 -5.81
N ARG A 78 11.86 5.24 -6.01
CA ARG A 78 12.03 3.94 -6.67
C ARG A 78 11.51 2.80 -5.80
N ILE A 79 11.81 2.83 -4.50
CA ILE A 79 11.31 1.86 -3.53
C ILE A 79 9.78 1.96 -3.44
N ASP A 80 9.23 3.17 -3.32
CA ASP A 80 7.77 3.38 -3.25
C ASP A 80 7.07 2.80 -4.47
N LYS A 81 7.58 3.05 -5.67
CA LYS A 81 7.03 2.49 -6.90
C LYS A 81 7.03 0.96 -6.89
N ALA A 82 8.17 0.34 -6.61
CA ALA A 82 8.31 -1.12 -6.60
C ALA A 82 7.45 -1.78 -5.52
N MET A 83 7.46 -1.23 -4.31
CA MET A 83 6.67 -1.74 -3.19
C MET A 83 5.17 -1.51 -3.37
N HIS A 84 4.76 -0.47 -4.12
CA HIS A 84 3.35 -0.26 -4.45
C HIS A 84 2.77 -1.41 -5.28
N GLU A 85 3.50 -1.92 -6.24
CA GLU A 85 3.07 -3.07 -7.06
C GLU A 85 2.92 -4.33 -6.20
N VAL A 86 3.90 -4.63 -5.35
CA VAL A 86 3.85 -5.75 -4.39
C VAL A 86 2.67 -5.60 -3.43
N TYR A 87 2.47 -4.41 -2.90
CA TYR A 87 1.36 -4.09 -2.01
C TYR A 87 -0.01 -4.31 -2.67
N GLN A 88 -0.20 -3.85 -3.91
CA GLN A 88 -1.45 -4.07 -4.64
C GLN A 88 -1.68 -5.55 -4.91
N GLN A 89 -0.64 -6.31 -5.20
CA GLN A 89 -0.75 -7.76 -5.41
C GLN A 89 -1.14 -8.49 -4.09
N ASP A 90 -0.54 -8.12 -2.96
CA ASP A 90 -0.89 -8.68 -1.65
C ASP A 90 -2.36 -8.35 -1.27
N LEU A 91 -2.81 -7.12 -1.50
CA LEU A 91 -4.21 -6.75 -1.28
C LEU A 91 -5.17 -7.59 -2.13
N LYS A 92 -4.86 -7.82 -3.41
CA LYS A 92 -5.66 -8.68 -4.29
C LYS A 92 -5.74 -10.11 -3.77
N THR A 93 -4.60 -10.68 -3.40
CA THR A 93 -4.53 -12.05 -2.84
C THR A 93 -5.38 -12.19 -1.57
N ARG A 94 -5.29 -11.24 -0.65
CA ARG A 94 -6.12 -11.21 0.57
C ARG A 94 -7.60 -11.07 0.28
N ALA A 95 -7.97 -10.20 -0.66
CA ALA A 95 -9.36 -10.04 -1.08
C ALA A 95 -9.92 -11.33 -1.69
N GLN A 96 -9.16 -11.97 -2.59
CA GLN A 96 -9.54 -13.22 -3.24
C GLN A 96 -9.76 -14.34 -2.20
N ALA A 97 -8.86 -14.50 -1.25
CA ALA A 97 -8.99 -15.47 -0.18
C ALA A 97 -10.24 -15.20 0.70
N ALA A 98 -10.49 -13.93 1.03
CA ALA A 98 -11.66 -13.56 1.82
C ALA A 98 -12.98 -13.83 1.06
N ILE A 99 -13.04 -13.49 -0.23
CA ILE A 99 -14.22 -13.76 -1.09
C ILE A 99 -14.45 -15.27 -1.20
N ALA A 100 -13.42 -16.08 -1.42
CA ALA A 100 -13.53 -17.53 -1.47
C ALA A 100 -14.12 -18.09 -0.17
N ALA A 101 -13.58 -17.68 0.98
CA ALA A 101 -14.08 -18.11 2.29
C ALA A 101 -15.53 -17.70 2.58
N ILE A 102 -16.01 -16.57 2.04
CA ILE A 102 -17.40 -16.14 2.14
C ILE A 102 -18.31 -17.04 1.31
N ILE A 103 -17.91 -17.34 0.09
CA ILE A 103 -18.69 -18.18 -0.84
C ILE A 103 -18.79 -19.62 -0.32
N GLU A 104 -17.70 -20.19 0.18
CA GLU A 104 -17.68 -21.53 0.77
C GLU A 104 -18.65 -21.69 1.93
N ARG A 105 -18.98 -20.59 2.63
CA ARG A 105 -19.95 -20.56 3.72
C ARG A 105 -21.39 -20.24 3.25
N GLY A 106 -21.67 -20.37 1.96
CA GLY A 106 -23.00 -20.30 1.38
C GLY A 106 -23.53 -18.88 1.13
N VAL A 107 -22.67 -17.84 1.19
CA VAL A 107 -23.10 -16.49 0.84
C VAL A 107 -22.70 -16.19 -0.61
N THR A 108 -23.67 -15.74 -1.41
CA THR A 108 -23.43 -15.41 -2.82
C THR A 108 -22.63 -14.11 -2.97
N GLN A 109 -21.82 -14.02 -4.01
CA GLN A 109 -21.06 -12.82 -4.34
C GLN A 109 -21.97 -11.60 -4.55
N GLN A 110 -23.09 -11.77 -5.24
CA GLN A 110 -24.08 -10.70 -5.47
C GLN A 110 -24.57 -10.12 -4.14
N ARG A 111 -24.92 -10.98 -3.16
CA ARG A 111 -25.39 -10.52 -1.85
C ARG A 111 -24.35 -9.71 -1.09
N VAL A 112 -23.06 -10.08 -1.21
CA VAL A 112 -21.97 -9.29 -0.64
C VAL A 112 -21.86 -7.93 -1.33
N GLU A 113 -21.97 -7.89 -2.66
CA GLU A 113 -21.95 -6.65 -3.44
C GLU A 113 -23.08 -5.70 -3.03
N GLU A 114 -24.29 -6.22 -2.92
CA GLU A 114 -25.48 -5.46 -2.49
C GLU A 114 -25.30 -4.84 -1.10
N VAL A 115 -24.89 -5.64 -0.12
CA VAL A 115 -24.77 -5.20 1.27
C VAL A 115 -23.63 -4.19 1.45
N LEU A 116 -22.54 -4.33 0.69
CA LEU A 116 -21.39 -3.41 0.73
C LEU A 116 -21.58 -2.19 -0.21
N GLY A 117 -22.69 -2.07 -0.93
CA GLY A 117 -22.94 -0.99 -1.88
C GLY A 117 -21.96 -1.00 -3.06
N LEU A 118 -21.50 -2.19 -3.46
CA LEU A 118 -20.60 -2.35 -4.60
C LEU A 118 -21.41 -2.53 -5.89
N SER A 119 -20.83 -2.12 -7.01
CA SER A 119 -21.45 -2.39 -8.32
C SER A 119 -21.48 -3.88 -8.61
N GLN A 120 -22.53 -4.33 -9.28
CA GLN A 120 -22.68 -5.72 -9.71
C GLN A 120 -21.48 -6.18 -10.52
N GLY A 121 -20.95 -7.36 -10.20
CA GLY A 121 -19.79 -7.95 -10.84
C GLY A 121 -18.43 -7.36 -10.42
N TYR A 122 -18.40 -6.42 -9.48
CA TYR A 122 -17.15 -5.86 -8.98
C TYR A 122 -16.28 -6.92 -8.30
N LEU A 123 -16.85 -7.76 -7.43
CA LEU A 123 -16.12 -8.83 -6.75
C LEU A 123 -15.65 -9.91 -7.73
N SER A 124 -16.37 -10.12 -8.83
CA SER A 124 -15.89 -10.98 -9.91
C SER A 124 -14.59 -10.45 -10.53
N LYS A 125 -14.52 -9.14 -10.80
CA LYS A 125 -13.29 -8.48 -11.30
C LYS A 125 -12.14 -8.60 -10.29
N VAL A 126 -12.43 -8.48 -9.00
CA VAL A 126 -11.44 -8.67 -7.91
C VAL A 126 -10.92 -10.11 -7.93
N ARG A 127 -11.80 -11.11 -8.03
CA ARG A 127 -11.42 -12.53 -8.08
C ARG A 127 -10.52 -12.85 -9.27
N HIS A 128 -10.77 -12.25 -10.43
CA HIS A 128 -9.94 -12.42 -11.63
C HIS A 128 -8.72 -11.50 -11.65
N GLY A 129 -8.49 -10.70 -10.61
CA GLY A 129 -7.34 -9.80 -10.50
C GLY A 129 -7.35 -8.62 -11.47
N SER A 130 -8.47 -8.39 -12.18
CA SER A 130 -8.59 -7.37 -13.22
C SER A 130 -8.84 -5.95 -12.70
N THR A 131 -8.96 -5.77 -11.37
CA THR A 131 -9.14 -4.46 -10.74
C THR A 131 -8.28 -4.33 -9.49
N ASN A 132 -7.94 -3.09 -9.14
CA ASN A 132 -7.26 -2.79 -7.89
C ASN A 132 -8.28 -2.76 -6.75
N VAL A 133 -7.82 -3.14 -5.57
CA VAL A 133 -8.63 -3.15 -4.35
C VAL A 133 -8.07 -2.16 -3.32
N THR A 134 -8.97 -1.57 -2.54
CA THR A 134 -8.56 -0.68 -1.45
C THR A 134 -8.31 -1.48 -0.17
N PRO A 135 -7.42 -1.02 0.72
CA PRO A 135 -7.21 -1.65 2.03
C PRO A 135 -8.49 -1.73 2.85
N LEU A 136 -9.37 -0.71 2.73
CA LEU A 136 -10.64 -0.69 3.42
C LEU A 136 -11.53 -1.86 2.98
N LEU A 137 -11.69 -2.06 1.67
CA LEU A 137 -12.47 -3.18 1.14
C LEU A 137 -11.90 -4.53 1.59
N VAL A 138 -10.57 -4.70 1.54
CA VAL A 138 -9.91 -5.93 2.00
C VAL A 138 -10.24 -6.19 3.47
N SER A 139 -10.18 -5.17 4.32
CA SER A 139 -10.50 -5.30 5.75
C SER A 139 -11.96 -5.66 6.00
N GLN A 140 -12.89 -5.08 5.23
CA GLN A 140 -14.33 -5.41 5.29
C GLN A 140 -14.59 -6.86 4.84
N LEU A 141 -14.03 -7.29 3.72
CA LEU A 141 -14.15 -8.67 3.23
C LEU A 141 -13.55 -9.67 4.23
N TRP A 142 -12.40 -9.36 4.80
CA TRP A 142 -11.79 -10.19 5.84
C TRP A 142 -12.69 -10.32 7.07
N ARG A 143 -13.29 -9.23 7.55
CA ARG A 143 -14.25 -9.28 8.68
C ARG A 143 -15.47 -10.13 8.32
N LEU A 144 -16.07 -9.90 7.16
CA LEU A 144 -17.21 -10.70 6.67
C LEU A 144 -16.85 -12.19 6.59
N SER A 145 -15.64 -12.54 6.15
CA SER A 145 -15.23 -13.94 6.01
C SER A 145 -15.22 -14.72 7.33
N LYS A 146 -15.20 -14.05 8.49
CA LYS A 146 -15.21 -14.73 9.82
C LYS A 146 -16.57 -15.34 10.16
N SER A 147 -17.67 -14.66 9.83
CA SER A 147 -19.03 -15.09 10.10
C SER A 147 -20.01 -14.51 9.06
N PRO A 148 -19.90 -14.90 7.77
CA PRO A 148 -20.53 -14.15 6.68
C PRO A 148 -22.05 -14.10 6.79
N VAL A 149 -22.72 -15.22 7.08
CA VAL A 149 -24.17 -15.28 7.19
C VAL A 149 -24.71 -14.35 8.28
N ARG A 150 -24.06 -14.33 9.44
CA ARG A 150 -24.47 -13.47 10.56
C ARG A 150 -24.24 -12.00 10.22
N GLN A 151 -23.05 -11.66 9.77
CA GLN A 151 -22.67 -10.26 9.52
C GLN A 151 -23.47 -9.64 8.37
N ILE A 152 -23.75 -10.40 7.32
CA ILE A 152 -24.63 -9.92 6.23
C ILE A 152 -26.03 -9.63 6.74
N ARG A 153 -26.62 -10.52 7.56
CA ARG A 153 -27.92 -10.29 8.15
C ARG A 153 -27.95 -9.04 9.05
N GLU A 154 -26.88 -8.78 9.78
CA GLU A 154 -26.75 -7.59 10.62
C GLU A 154 -26.69 -6.31 9.76
N LEU A 155 -25.95 -6.33 8.66
CA LEU A 155 -25.86 -5.20 7.73
C LEU A 155 -27.18 -4.95 6.97
N GLU A 156 -27.87 -6.01 6.54
CA GLU A 156 -29.20 -5.90 5.92
C GLU A 156 -30.19 -5.18 6.85
N LYS A 157 -30.26 -5.59 8.11
CA LYS A 157 -31.09 -4.93 9.11
C LYS A 157 -30.73 -3.46 9.32
N TYR A 158 -29.45 -3.13 9.30
CA TYR A 158 -29.01 -1.74 9.39
C TYR A 158 -29.56 -0.89 8.23
N TRP A 159 -29.49 -1.39 7.01
CA TRP A 159 -30.01 -0.68 5.84
C TRP A 159 -31.55 -0.56 5.83
N GLU A 160 -32.25 -1.59 6.26
CA GLU A 160 -33.73 -1.57 6.39
C GLU A 160 -34.20 -0.50 7.38
N HIS A 161 -33.56 -0.37 8.55
CA HIS A 161 -33.91 0.63 9.55
C HIS A 161 -33.55 2.05 9.11
N SER A 162 -32.50 2.23 8.33
CA SER A 162 -32.11 3.55 7.82
C SER A 162 -33.12 4.12 6.83
N ALA A 163 -33.82 3.28 6.09
CA ALA A 163 -34.87 3.69 5.15
C ALA A 163 -36.15 4.22 5.84
N THR A 164 -36.39 3.85 7.10
CA THR A 164 -37.58 4.28 7.85
C THR A 164 -37.40 5.56 8.65
N MET A 165 -36.18 6.12 8.69
CA MET A 165 -35.86 7.35 9.42
C MET A 165 -35.73 8.60 8.52
N SER A 166 -36.08 8.50 7.23
CA SER A 166 -36.13 9.61 6.25
C SER A 166 -37.58 9.94 5.94
#